data_de7b8fa912b7472cfef6726a402ce047
#
_entry.id   de7b8fa912b7472cfef6726a402ce047
#
_cell.length_a   1.000
_cell.length_b   1.000
_cell.length_c   1.000
_cell.angle_alpha   90.00
_cell.angle_beta   90.00
_cell.angle_gamma   90.00
#
_symmetry.space_group_name_H-M   'P 1'
#
loop_
_entity.id
_entity.type
_entity.pdbx_description
1 polymer ?
#
loop_
_entity_poly.entity_id
_entity_poly.type
_entity_poly.pdbx_seq_one_letter_code
_entity_poly.pdbx_strand_id
1 'polypeptide(L)'
;IRRMVADLNLDLEIIGLPTFREDDGLAMSSRNVYLNEEERKSALTLVAALRNAQKLYAEGQRDASVMIGQARRLIEAAPFTKIDYIKICDTATLEDVNRIDSEAVMALAVRVGKTRLIDNSVLGEEV
;
A
#
# COMPACT_ATOMS: atom_id res chain seq x y z
N ILE A 1 15.03 1.27 -7.50
CA ILE A 1 16.41 1.74 -7.23
C ILE A 1 17.37 0.56 -7.09
N ARG A 2 17.08 -0.46 -6.27
CA ARG A 2 17.97 -1.63 -6.07
C ARG A 2 18.34 -2.30 -7.39
N ARG A 3 17.38 -2.49 -8.29
CA ARG A 3 17.62 -3.09 -9.60
C ARG A 3 18.55 -2.21 -10.45
N MET A 4 18.35 -0.90 -10.43
CA MET A 4 19.22 0.05 -11.14
C MET A 4 20.67 -0.04 -10.62
N VAL A 5 20.85 -0.10 -9.31
CA VAL A 5 22.17 -0.24 -8.67
C VAL A 5 22.84 -1.55 -9.11
N ALA A 6 22.09 -2.64 -9.13
CA ALA A 6 22.60 -3.95 -9.57
C ALA A 6 22.92 -3.96 -11.08
N ASP A 7 22.00 -3.49 -11.92
CA ASP A 7 22.15 -3.50 -13.38
C ASP A 7 23.28 -2.59 -13.86
N LEU A 8 23.48 -1.45 -13.19
CA LEU A 8 24.58 -0.52 -13.49
C LEU A 8 25.87 -0.80 -12.73
N ASN A 9 25.89 -1.87 -11.94
CA ASN A 9 27.03 -2.25 -11.10
C ASN A 9 27.60 -1.09 -10.28
N LEU A 10 26.71 -0.31 -9.66
CA LEU A 10 27.09 0.81 -8.81
C LEU A 10 27.62 0.29 -7.46
N ASP A 11 28.71 0.87 -6.98
CA ASP A 11 29.30 0.53 -5.68
C ASP A 11 28.53 1.22 -4.55
N LEU A 12 27.27 0.80 -4.36
CA LEU A 12 26.34 1.35 -3.38
C LEU A 12 25.60 0.23 -2.69
N GLU A 13 25.31 0.43 -1.41
CA GLU A 13 24.37 -0.38 -0.66
C GLU A 13 23.02 0.37 -0.56
N ILE A 14 21.92 -0.30 -0.90
CA ILE A 14 20.58 0.25 -0.74
C ILE A 14 19.94 -0.38 0.49
N ILE A 15 19.69 0.44 1.51
CA ILE A 15 19.03 0.02 2.75
C ILE A 15 17.59 0.48 2.71
N GLY A 16 16.66 -0.49 2.64
CA GLY A 16 15.22 -0.23 2.74
C GLY A 16 14.81 -0.10 4.21
N LEU A 17 14.07 0.94 4.52
CA LEU A 17 13.47 1.12 5.84
C LEU A 17 11.96 0.90 5.77
N PRO A 18 11.32 0.40 6.84
CA PRO A 18 9.86 0.34 6.91
C PRO A 18 9.22 1.70 6.73
N THR A 19 8.00 1.75 6.23
CA THR A 19 7.20 2.97 6.16
C THR A 19 7.01 3.53 7.57
N PHE A 20 7.44 4.77 7.76
CA PHE A 20 7.22 5.45 9.03
C PHE A 20 5.76 5.89 9.13
N ARG A 21 5.12 5.58 10.26
CA ARG A 21 3.69 5.84 10.48
C ARG A 21 3.47 6.74 11.68
N GLU A 22 2.40 7.53 11.60
CA GLU A 22 1.90 8.27 12.77
C GLU A 22 1.23 7.29 13.75
N ASP A 23 0.94 7.74 14.97
CA ASP A 23 0.44 6.88 16.06
C ASP A 23 -0.83 6.10 15.70
N ASP A 24 -1.68 6.67 14.84
CA ASP A 24 -2.91 6.04 14.37
C ASP A 24 -2.72 5.08 13.17
N GLY A 25 -1.49 4.95 12.69
CA GLY A 25 -1.13 4.08 11.58
C GLY A 25 -1.06 4.75 10.21
N LEU A 26 -1.47 6.02 10.11
CA LEU A 26 -1.38 6.75 8.84
C LEU A 26 0.08 6.88 8.41
N ALA A 27 0.39 6.54 7.16
CA ALA A 27 1.73 6.72 6.62
C ALA A 27 2.13 8.19 6.72
N MET A 28 3.30 8.45 7.27
CA MET A 28 3.75 9.82 7.49
C MET A 28 3.97 10.56 6.18
N SER A 29 3.38 11.74 6.08
CA SER A 29 3.50 12.61 4.92
C SER A 29 3.27 14.05 5.34
N SER A 30 4.01 14.99 4.73
CA SER A 30 3.75 16.42 4.91
C SER A 30 2.33 16.82 4.45
N ARG A 31 1.72 16.02 3.57
CA ARG A 31 0.36 16.26 3.08
C ARG A 31 -0.71 15.95 4.12
N ASN A 32 -0.40 15.21 5.18
CA ASN A 32 -1.37 14.85 6.23
C ASN A 32 -1.96 16.08 6.93
N VAL A 33 -1.23 17.19 6.97
CA VAL A 33 -1.71 18.45 7.57
C VAL A 33 -2.91 19.07 6.82
N TYR A 34 -3.15 18.69 5.57
CA TYR A 34 -4.28 19.17 4.77
C TYR A 34 -5.58 18.41 5.05
N LEU A 35 -5.51 17.29 5.79
CA LEU A 35 -6.66 16.50 6.15
C LEU A 35 -7.38 17.13 7.35
N ASN A 36 -8.69 17.37 7.22
CA ASN A 36 -9.50 17.67 8.38
C ASN A 36 -9.77 16.38 9.17
N GLU A 37 -10.46 16.50 10.31
CA GLU A 37 -10.70 15.37 11.21
C GLU A 37 -11.48 14.23 10.55
N GLU A 38 -12.49 14.56 9.76
CA GLU A 38 -13.32 13.57 9.04
C GLU A 38 -12.54 12.91 7.89
N GLU A 39 -11.79 13.69 7.13
CA GLU A 39 -10.92 13.19 6.08
C GLU A 39 -9.83 12.28 6.65
N ARG A 40 -9.28 12.62 7.81
CA ARG A 40 -8.29 11.78 8.47
C ARG A 40 -8.86 10.42 8.84
N LYS A 41 -10.09 10.35 9.32
CA LYS A 41 -10.76 9.06 9.58
C LYS A 41 -10.87 8.22 8.31
N SER A 42 -11.24 8.84 7.20
CA SER A 42 -11.30 8.17 5.90
C SER A 42 -9.91 7.73 5.41
N ALA A 43 -8.89 8.54 5.65
CA ALA A 43 -7.51 8.20 5.29
C ALA A 43 -6.99 6.95 6.01
N LEU A 44 -7.46 6.67 7.21
CA LEU A 44 -7.08 5.47 7.95
C LEU A 44 -7.58 4.17 7.30
N THR A 45 -8.52 4.24 6.37
CA THR A 45 -8.94 3.06 5.61
C THR A 45 -7.84 2.51 4.71
N LEU A 46 -6.84 3.32 4.34
CA LEU A 46 -5.69 2.87 3.57
C LEU A 46 -4.89 1.83 4.37
N VAL A 47 -4.50 2.16 5.58
CA VAL A 47 -3.75 1.22 6.43
C VAL A 47 -4.63 0.03 6.84
N ALA A 48 -5.93 0.24 7.06
CA ALA A 48 -6.87 -0.84 7.33
C ALA A 48 -6.96 -1.83 6.15
N ALA A 49 -6.97 -1.32 4.93
CA ALA A 49 -6.97 -2.15 3.72
C ALA A 49 -5.68 -2.98 3.60
N LEU A 50 -4.52 -2.37 3.87
CA LEU A 50 -3.25 -3.09 3.86
C LEU A 50 -3.19 -4.17 4.95
N ARG A 51 -3.65 -3.87 6.16
CA ARG A 51 -3.71 -4.84 7.26
C ARG A 51 -4.64 -6.00 6.94
N ASN A 52 -5.79 -5.72 6.33
CA ASN A 52 -6.69 -6.77 5.87
C ASN A 52 -6.05 -7.66 4.79
N ALA A 53 -5.30 -7.07 3.86
CA ALA A 53 -4.57 -7.83 2.86
C ALA A 53 -3.52 -8.75 3.50
N GLN A 54 -2.79 -8.28 4.51
CA GLN A 54 -1.85 -9.11 5.26
C GLN A 54 -2.54 -10.27 5.96
N LYS A 55 -3.71 -10.04 6.56
CA LYS A 55 -4.51 -11.09 7.19
C LYS A 55 -4.93 -12.15 6.17
N LEU A 56 -5.47 -11.73 5.02
CA LEU A 56 -5.87 -12.65 3.95
C LEU A 56 -4.68 -13.47 3.44
N TYR A 57 -3.55 -12.84 3.26
CA TYR A 57 -2.32 -13.50 2.84
C TYR A 57 -1.87 -14.56 3.86
N ALA A 58 -1.89 -14.23 5.15
CA ALA A 58 -1.56 -15.15 6.24
C ALA A 58 -2.54 -16.34 6.31
N GLU A 59 -3.78 -16.15 5.93
CA GLU A 59 -4.82 -17.20 5.85
C GLU A 59 -4.72 -18.07 4.59
N GLY A 60 -3.77 -17.79 3.70
CA GLY A 60 -3.53 -18.56 2.49
C GLY A 60 -4.14 -17.98 1.22
N GLN A 61 -4.76 -16.81 1.26
CA GLN A 61 -5.27 -16.16 0.05
C GLN A 61 -4.12 -15.79 -0.88
N ARG A 62 -4.22 -16.17 -2.15
CA ARG A 62 -3.21 -15.89 -3.19
C ARG A 62 -3.82 -15.28 -4.46
N ASP A 63 -5.11 -15.10 -4.50
CA ASP A 63 -5.79 -14.42 -5.61
C ASP A 63 -5.74 -12.91 -5.41
N ALA A 64 -4.97 -12.23 -6.24
CA ALA A 64 -4.79 -10.79 -6.15
C ALA A 64 -6.12 -10.02 -6.35
N SER A 65 -6.98 -10.50 -7.24
CA SER A 65 -8.28 -9.84 -7.51
C SER A 65 -9.19 -9.84 -6.29
N VAL A 66 -9.18 -10.91 -5.50
CA VAL A 66 -9.96 -11.00 -4.25
C VAL A 66 -9.45 -9.99 -3.23
N MET A 67 -8.13 -9.92 -3.05
CA MET A 67 -7.50 -8.99 -2.11
C MET A 67 -7.71 -7.53 -2.50
N ILE A 68 -7.54 -7.21 -3.77
CA ILE A 68 -7.79 -5.87 -4.32
C ILE A 68 -9.27 -5.48 -4.15
N GLY A 69 -10.18 -6.40 -4.46
CA GLY A 69 -11.62 -6.18 -4.33
C GLY A 69 -12.04 -5.86 -2.89
N GLN A 70 -11.47 -6.55 -1.89
CA GLN A 70 -11.76 -6.27 -0.49
C GLN A 70 -11.16 -4.93 -0.04
N ALA A 71 -9.95 -4.61 -0.47
CA ALA A 71 -9.34 -3.31 -0.19
C ALA A 71 -10.17 -2.17 -0.77
N ARG A 72 -10.65 -2.32 -1.99
CA ARG A 72 -11.53 -1.36 -2.67
C ARG A 72 -12.80 -1.12 -1.87
N ARG A 73 -13.48 -2.17 -1.43
CA ARG A 73 -14.71 -2.05 -0.63
C ARG A 73 -14.49 -1.31 0.67
N LEU A 74 -13.39 -1.61 1.36
CA LEU A 74 -13.02 -0.93 2.61
C LEU A 74 -12.85 0.57 2.41
N ILE A 75 -12.13 0.96 1.38
CA ILE A 75 -11.81 2.36 1.10
C ILE A 75 -13.03 3.10 0.56
N GLU A 76 -13.76 2.52 -0.38
CA GLU A 76 -14.96 3.15 -0.96
C GLU A 76 -16.11 3.31 0.02
N ALA A 77 -16.15 2.51 1.09
CA ALA A 77 -17.16 2.66 2.15
C ALA A 77 -16.96 3.94 2.99
N ALA A 78 -15.76 4.52 2.99
CA ALA A 78 -15.49 5.77 3.70
C ALA A 78 -15.81 6.99 2.82
N PRO A 79 -16.32 8.08 3.42
CA PRO A 79 -16.59 9.30 2.67
C PRO A 79 -15.30 9.99 2.22
N PHE A 80 -15.41 10.85 1.23
CA PHE A 80 -14.32 11.68 0.68
C PHE A 80 -13.23 10.92 -0.07
N THR A 81 -13.35 9.60 -0.24
CA THR A 81 -12.33 8.79 -0.92
C THR A 81 -12.59 8.66 -2.41
N LYS A 82 -11.51 8.76 -3.18
CA LYS A 82 -11.49 8.42 -4.60
C LYS A 82 -10.21 7.64 -4.89
N ILE A 83 -10.37 6.39 -5.26
CA ILE A 83 -9.23 5.50 -5.54
C ILE A 83 -8.63 5.84 -6.91
N ASP A 84 -7.33 6.14 -6.94
CA ASP A 84 -6.58 6.26 -8.18
C ASP A 84 -6.13 4.87 -8.65
N TYR A 85 -5.53 4.08 -7.75
CA TYR A 85 -5.22 2.68 -8.03
C TYR A 85 -5.08 1.87 -6.74
N ILE A 86 -5.32 0.57 -6.87
CA ILE A 86 -4.93 -0.48 -5.93
C ILE A 86 -4.34 -1.59 -6.78
N LYS A 87 -3.08 -1.95 -6.52
CA LYS A 87 -2.35 -2.94 -7.30
C LYS A 87 -1.61 -3.91 -6.40
N ILE A 88 -1.46 -5.15 -6.87
CA ILE A 88 -0.52 -6.10 -6.31
C ILE A 88 0.47 -6.45 -7.41
N CYS A 89 1.74 -6.19 -7.13
CA CYS A 89 2.82 -6.33 -8.10
C CYS A 89 3.91 -7.23 -7.54
N ASP A 90 4.59 -7.95 -8.43
CA ASP A 90 5.84 -8.63 -8.11
C ASP A 90 6.91 -7.61 -7.70
N THR A 91 7.62 -7.84 -6.60
CA THR A 91 8.60 -6.88 -6.10
C THR A 91 9.85 -6.77 -6.96
N ALA A 92 10.19 -7.79 -7.74
CA ALA A 92 11.35 -7.79 -8.61
C ALA A 92 11.08 -7.10 -9.95
N THR A 93 9.92 -7.35 -10.55
CA THR A 93 9.57 -6.85 -11.89
C THR A 93 8.66 -5.62 -11.87
N LEU A 94 7.93 -5.39 -10.77
CA LEU A 94 6.85 -4.41 -10.63
C LEU A 94 5.69 -4.62 -11.60
N GLU A 95 5.59 -5.81 -12.18
CA GLU A 95 4.44 -6.19 -13.01
C GLU A 95 3.27 -6.63 -12.15
N ASP A 96 2.05 -6.30 -12.59
CA ASP A 96 0.83 -6.73 -11.94
C ASP A 96 0.75 -8.25 -11.94
N VAL A 97 0.33 -8.84 -10.82
CA VAL A 97 0.14 -10.28 -10.69
C VAL A 97 -1.34 -10.62 -10.50
N ASN A 98 -1.77 -11.72 -11.09
CA ASN A 98 -3.11 -12.29 -10.87
C ASN A 98 -3.11 -13.25 -9.68
N ARG A 99 -2.02 -14.00 -9.53
CA ARG A 99 -1.80 -14.93 -8.43
C ARG A 99 -0.44 -14.63 -7.78
N ILE A 100 -0.41 -14.65 -6.46
CA ILE A 100 0.78 -14.35 -5.68
C ILE A 100 1.58 -15.63 -5.47
N ASP A 101 2.57 -15.84 -6.34
CA ASP A 101 3.46 -17.01 -6.31
C ASP A 101 4.89 -16.67 -5.85
N SER A 102 5.21 -15.41 -5.73
CA SER A 102 6.50 -14.87 -5.28
C SER A 102 6.27 -13.66 -4.38
N GLU A 103 7.35 -13.04 -3.92
CA GLU A 103 7.25 -11.83 -3.11
C GLU A 103 6.50 -10.73 -3.88
N ALA A 104 5.46 -10.21 -3.27
CA ALA A 104 4.60 -9.20 -3.88
C ALA A 104 4.34 -8.03 -2.93
N VAL A 105 4.12 -6.87 -3.52
CA VAL A 105 3.76 -5.64 -2.80
C VAL A 105 2.35 -5.21 -3.19
N MET A 106 1.54 -4.90 -2.20
CA MET A 106 0.28 -4.19 -2.42
C MET A 106 0.55 -2.70 -2.31
N ALA A 107 0.24 -1.97 -3.36
CA ALA A 107 0.41 -0.53 -3.42
C ALA A 107 -0.93 0.13 -3.74
N LEU A 108 -1.19 1.25 -3.10
CA LEU A 108 -2.42 2.00 -3.30
C LEU A 108 -2.18 3.51 -3.30
N ALA A 109 -3.01 4.19 -4.06
CA ALA A 109 -3.09 5.64 -4.11
C ALA A 109 -4.56 6.05 -4.08
N VAL A 110 -4.90 6.92 -3.15
CA VAL A 110 -6.28 7.34 -2.89
C VAL A 110 -6.31 8.84 -2.65
N ARG A 111 -7.23 9.52 -3.29
CA ARG A 111 -7.56 10.91 -2.96
C ARG A 111 -8.55 10.91 -1.80
N VAL A 112 -8.20 11.65 -0.76
CA VAL A 112 -9.08 11.89 0.39
C VAL A 112 -9.32 13.38 0.46
N GLY A 113 -10.54 13.79 0.12
CA GLY A 113 -10.82 15.20 -0.14
C GLY A 113 -9.96 15.70 -1.31
N LYS A 114 -9.12 16.69 -1.05
CA LYS A 114 -8.17 17.26 -2.05
C LYS A 114 -6.77 16.67 -1.96
N THR A 115 -6.52 15.77 -1.02
CA THR A 115 -5.18 15.26 -0.73
C THR A 115 -5.00 13.87 -1.31
N ARG A 116 -3.98 13.70 -2.13
CA ARG A 116 -3.60 12.40 -2.67
C ARG A 116 -2.64 11.71 -1.71
N LEU A 117 -3.05 10.56 -1.19
CA LEU A 117 -2.27 9.73 -0.27
C LEU A 117 -1.84 8.45 -0.96
N ILE A 118 -0.65 7.99 -0.63
CA ILE A 118 -0.12 6.71 -1.09
C ILE A 118 0.29 5.88 0.12
N ASP A 119 0.17 4.57 -0.01
CA ASP A 119 0.69 3.62 0.97
C ASP A 119 1.00 2.29 0.28
N ASN A 120 1.78 1.45 0.93
CA ASN A 120 2.11 0.12 0.43
C ASN A 120 2.52 -0.81 1.56
N SER A 121 2.51 -2.10 1.26
CA SER A 121 3.00 -3.14 2.15
C SER A 121 3.43 -4.36 1.35
N VAL A 122 4.59 -4.90 1.66
CA VAL A 122 5.01 -6.19 1.12
C VAL A 122 4.20 -7.28 1.83
N LEU A 123 3.56 -8.17 1.07
CA LEU A 123 2.72 -9.23 1.63
C LEU A 123 3.57 -10.23 2.42
N GLY A 124 3.16 -10.49 3.65
CA GLY A 124 3.91 -11.31 4.61
C GLY A 124 4.71 -10.49 5.63
N GLU A 125 4.77 -9.18 5.49
CA GLU A 125 5.40 -8.27 6.45
C GLU A 125 4.35 -7.58 7.32
N GLU A 126 4.78 -7.05 8.47
CA GLU A 126 3.89 -6.26 9.33
C GLU A 126 3.61 -4.87 8.75
N VAL A 127 2.42 -4.40 9.02
CA VAL A 127 1.98 -3.05 8.64
C VAL A 127 1.82 -2.18 9.88
#